data_f2eca64c7d4d48f92db7d53912f4e1f6
#
_entry.id   f2eca64c7d4d48f92db7d53912f4e1f6
#
_cell.length_a   1.000
_cell.length_b   1.000
_cell.length_c   1.000
_cell.angle_alpha   90.00
_cell.angle_beta   90.00
_cell.angle_gamma   90.00
#
_symmetry.space_group_name_H-M   'P 1'
#
loop_
_entity.id
_entity.type
_entity.pdbx_description
1 polymer ?
#
loop_
_entity_poly.entity_id
_entity_poly.type
_entity_poly.pdbx_seq_one_letter_code
_entity_poly.pdbx_strand_id
1 'polypeptide(L)'
;MKTSLIFATSLALLSISSVARADQALAQAKNCMACHAVDRKLVGPSYKDISKKYAGQKDAAAMLAGKIIKGGAGAWGAVPMPANPQVSEAEAQRLVTWIMAQK
;
A
#
# COMPACT_ATOMS: atom_id res chain seq x y z
N MET A 1 19.60 -54.33 -17.34
CA MET A 1 18.43 -53.64 -16.81
C MET A 1 18.90 -52.29 -16.33
N LYS A 2 18.52 -51.23 -17.06
CA LYS A 2 18.89 -49.87 -16.71
C LYS A 2 17.63 -49.14 -16.27
N THR A 3 17.51 -48.90 -15.00
CA THR A 3 16.44 -48.08 -14.41
C THR A 3 16.85 -46.64 -14.50
N SER A 4 16.22 -45.89 -15.39
CA SER A 4 16.38 -44.44 -15.50
C SER A 4 15.51 -43.77 -14.42
N LEU A 5 16.15 -43.16 -13.45
CA LEU A 5 15.48 -42.23 -12.52
C LEU A 5 15.28 -40.89 -13.22
N ILE A 6 14.04 -40.56 -13.47
CA ILE A 6 13.64 -39.25 -13.93
C ILE A 6 13.43 -38.39 -12.67
N PHE A 7 14.36 -37.47 -12.45
CA PHE A 7 14.20 -36.42 -11.45
C PHE A 7 13.27 -35.36 -12.02
N ALA A 8 12.03 -35.34 -11.55
CA ALA A 8 11.13 -34.23 -11.80
C ALA A 8 11.48 -33.11 -10.84
N THR A 9 12.22 -32.11 -11.32
CA THR A 9 12.43 -30.87 -10.61
C THR A 9 11.19 -30.01 -10.71
N SER A 10 10.40 -30.03 -9.66
CA SER A 10 9.25 -29.11 -9.50
C SER A 10 9.78 -27.70 -9.26
N LEU A 11 9.69 -26.86 -10.29
CA LEU A 11 10.00 -25.45 -10.20
C LEU A 11 8.82 -24.74 -9.51
N ALA A 12 8.94 -24.53 -8.22
CA ALA A 12 7.99 -23.72 -7.46
C ALA A 12 8.24 -22.25 -7.81
N LEU A 13 7.47 -21.71 -8.75
CA LEU A 13 7.45 -20.29 -9.06
C LEU A 13 6.73 -19.56 -7.92
N LEU A 14 7.51 -18.88 -7.08
CA LEU A 14 6.96 -18.00 -6.04
C LEU A 14 6.31 -16.77 -6.68
N SER A 15 4.99 -16.75 -6.67
CA SER A 15 4.17 -15.63 -7.16
C SER A 15 4.10 -14.50 -6.10
N ILE A 16 5.24 -13.91 -5.74
CA ILE A 16 5.27 -12.81 -4.74
C ILE A 16 4.89 -11.46 -5.35
N SER A 17 4.86 -11.35 -6.68
CA SER A 17 4.63 -10.08 -7.38
C SER A 17 3.16 -9.64 -7.46
N SER A 18 2.19 -10.53 -7.21
CA SER A 18 0.79 -10.23 -7.48
C SER A 18 0.10 -9.36 -6.44
N VAL A 19 0.50 -9.46 -5.16
CA VAL A 19 -0.13 -8.72 -4.05
C VAL A 19 0.23 -7.23 -4.11
N ALA A 20 1.50 -6.88 -4.38
CA ALA A 20 1.94 -5.49 -4.48
C ALA A 20 1.24 -4.76 -5.64
N ARG A 21 1.06 -5.44 -6.79
CA ARG A 21 0.34 -4.87 -7.94
C ARG A 21 -1.16 -4.72 -7.67
N ALA A 22 -1.77 -5.67 -6.96
CA ALA A 22 -3.19 -5.62 -6.62
C ALA A 22 -3.48 -4.42 -5.71
N ASP A 23 -2.60 -4.09 -4.77
CA ASP A 23 -2.79 -2.99 -3.84
C ASP A 23 -2.49 -1.63 -4.47
N GLN A 24 -1.54 -1.56 -5.40
CA GLN A 24 -1.37 -0.37 -6.25
C GLN A 24 -2.59 -0.15 -7.15
N ALA A 25 -3.14 -1.20 -7.73
CA ALA A 25 -4.37 -1.13 -8.51
C ALA A 25 -5.56 -0.66 -7.67
N LEU A 26 -5.64 -1.07 -6.40
CA LEU A 26 -6.64 -0.58 -5.47
C LEU A 26 -6.48 0.92 -5.22
N ALA A 27 -5.26 1.40 -5.00
CA ALA A 27 -4.99 2.82 -4.84
C ALA A 27 -5.41 3.63 -6.07
N GLN A 28 -5.17 3.10 -7.26
CA GLN A 28 -5.62 3.72 -8.51
C GLN A 28 -7.14 3.73 -8.62
N ALA A 29 -7.80 2.60 -8.33
CA ALA A 29 -9.24 2.47 -8.42
C ALA A 29 -9.99 3.39 -7.44
N LYS A 30 -9.38 3.70 -6.29
CA LYS A 30 -9.94 4.60 -5.28
C LYS A 30 -9.48 6.05 -5.45
N ASN A 31 -8.84 6.40 -6.55
CA ASN A 31 -8.36 7.75 -6.90
C ASN A 31 -7.28 8.31 -5.97
N CYS A 32 -6.59 7.48 -5.23
CA CYS A 32 -5.50 7.93 -4.35
C CYS A 32 -4.35 8.55 -5.14
N MET A 33 -4.10 8.03 -6.35
CA MET A 33 -3.01 8.48 -7.21
C MET A 33 -3.24 9.85 -7.85
N ALA A 34 -4.43 10.43 -7.69
CA ALA A 34 -4.68 11.81 -8.10
C ALA A 34 -3.92 12.83 -7.24
N CYS A 35 -3.69 12.48 -5.96
CA CYS A 35 -3.04 13.37 -4.99
C CYS A 35 -1.72 12.82 -4.44
N HIS A 36 -1.47 11.54 -4.56
CA HIS A 36 -0.26 10.87 -4.07
C HIS A 36 0.48 10.15 -5.20
N ALA A 37 1.80 10.13 -5.08
CA ALA A 37 2.68 9.29 -5.89
C ALA A 37 3.55 8.44 -4.97
N VAL A 38 4.20 7.40 -5.51
CA VAL A 38 5.04 6.52 -4.71
C VAL A 38 6.27 7.27 -4.18
N ASP A 39 6.94 8.04 -5.04
CA ASP A 39 8.27 8.57 -4.78
C ASP A 39 8.39 10.09 -4.88
N ARG A 40 7.30 10.81 -5.07
CA ARG A 40 7.31 12.28 -5.13
C ARG A 40 6.05 12.87 -4.54
N LYS A 41 6.18 14.09 -4.03
CA LYS A 41 5.05 14.89 -3.57
C LYS A 41 4.24 15.38 -4.77
N LEU A 42 2.92 15.25 -4.69
CA LEU A 42 1.96 15.91 -5.56
C LEU A 42 1.14 16.90 -4.72
N VAL A 43 -0.16 16.73 -4.64
CA VAL A 43 -1.01 17.47 -3.69
C VAL A 43 -0.72 16.99 -2.28
N GLY A 44 -0.68 15.68 -2.06
CA GLY A 44 -0.31 15.05 -0.81
C GLY A 44 1.13 14.53 -0.81
N PRO A 45 1.62 14.04 0.34
CA PRO A 45 2.95 13.48 0.45
C PRO A 45 3.12 12.20 -0.38
N SER A 46 4.37 11.88 -0.71
CA SER A 46 4.67 10.60 -1.34
C SER A 46 4.42 9.44 -0.39
N TYR A 47 4.11 8.27 -0.91
CA TYR A 47 3.96 7.08 -0.09
C TYR A 47 5.25 6.69 0.63
N LYS A 48 6.40 6.92 0.02
CA LYS A 48 7.70 6.71 0.66
C LYS A 48 7.89 7.61 1.87
N ASP A 49 7.49 8.86 1.79
CA ASP A 49 7.58 9.79 2.91
C ASP A 49 6.62 9.43 4.04
N ILE A 50 5.41 8.98 3.70
CA ILE A 50 4.45 8.47 4.68
C ILE A 50 5.03 7.28 5.41
N SER A 51 5.54 6.30 4.68
CA SER A 51 6.17 5.11 5.24
C SER A 51 7.33 5.48 6.19
N LYS A 52 8.17 6.40 5.76
CA LYS A 52 9.31 6.87 6.57
C LYS A 52 8.86 7.56 7.84
N LYS A 53 7.87 8.46 7.76
CA LYS A 53 7.38 9.24 8.91
C LYS A 53 6.79 8.35 9.99
N TYR A 54 6.05 7.32 9.61
CA TYR A 54 5.31 6.48 10.55
C TYR A 54 6.00 5.13 10.84
N ALA A 55 7.20 4.92 10.33
CA ALA A 55 7.96 3.71 10.59
C ALA A 55 8.14 3.49 12.09
N GLY A 56 7.90 2.27 12.59
CA GLY A 56 8.07 1.90 13.98
C GLY A 56 6.98 2.38 14.94
N GLN A 57 5.98 3.13 14.47
CA GLN A 57 4.86 3.55 15.30
C GLN A 57 3.80 2.46 15.36
N LYS A 58 3.46 1.97 16.55
CA LYS A 58 2.53 0.86 16.75
C LYS A 58 1.12 1.17 16.26
N ASP A 59 0.68 2.42 16.41
CA ASP A 59 -0.69 2.84 16.10
C ASP A 59 -0.85 3.32 14.68
N ALA A 60 0.24 3.36 13.91
CA ALA A 60 0.25 3.98 12.58
C ALA A 60 -0.76 3.33 11.63
N ALA A 61 -0.85 2.00 11.63
CA ALA A 61 -1.73 1.29 10.71
C ALA A 61 -3.21 1.67 10.93
N ALA A 62 -3.68 1.65 12.16
CA ALA A 62 -5.06 2.00 12.49
C ALA A 62 -5.33 3.49 12.26
N MET A 63 -4.40 4.35 12.64
CA MET A 63 -4.51 5.80 12.46
C MET A 63 -4.58 6.16 10.97
N LEU A 64 -3.71 5.60 10.16
CA LEU A 64 -3.66 5.90 8.73
C LEU A 64 -4.88 5.35 7.99
N ALA A 65 -5.38 4.17 8.37
CA ALA A 65 -6.63 3.64 7.83
C ALA A 65 -7.80 4.57 8.13
N GLY A 66 -7.89 5.10 9.35
CA GLY A 66 -8.87 6.10 9.73
C GLY A 66 -8.75 7.39 8.92
N LYS A 67 -7.54 7.85 8.66
CA LYS A 67 -7.29 9.05 7.82
C LYS A 67 -7.72 8.86 6.38
N ILE A 68 -7.54 7.69 5.83
CA ILE A 68 -8.02 7.38 4.48
C ILE A 68 -9.54 7.52 4.40
N ILE A 69 -10.26 6.96 5.35
CA ILE A 69 -11.72 6.92 5.35
C ILE A 69 -12.31 8.29 5.70
N LYS A 70 -11.79 8.94 6.74
CA LYS A 70 -12.35 10.16 7.32
C LYS A 70 -11.70 11.45 6.82
N GLY A 71 -10.54 11.35 6.18
CA GLY A 71 -9.73 12.51 5.82
C GLY A 71 -9.04 13.14 7.01
N GLY A 72 -8.42 14.27 6.79
CA GLY A 72 -7.74 15.03 7.83
C GLY A 72 -6.84 16.12 7.27
N ALA A 73 -6.29 16.94 8.17
CA ALA A 73 -5.37 18.02 7.85
C ALA A 73 -4.34 18.19 8.94
N GLY A 74 -3.28 18.94 8.64
CA GLY A 74 -2.29 19.38 9.61
C GLY A 74 -1.05 18.51 9.74
N ALA A 75 -1.13 17.20 9.50
CA ALA A 75 0.02 16.30 9.63
C ALA A 75 1.11 16.59 8.57
N TRP A 76 0.71 17.07 7.39
CA TRP A 76 1.57 17.36 6.25
C TRP A 76 1.39 18.79 5.72
N GLY A 77 0.87 19.68 6.54
CA GLY A 77 0.61 21.07 6.20
C GLY A 77 -0.87 21.42 6.16
N ALA A 78 -1.19 22.54 5.53
CA ALA A 78 -2.53 23.12 5.57
C ALA A 78 -3.52 22.47 4.58
N VAL A 79 -3.04 21.81 3.53
CA VAL A 79 -3.91 21.19 2.53
C VAL A 79 -4.59 19.96 3.12
N PRO A 80 -5.93 19.93 3.21
CA PRO A 80 -6.64 18.80 3.77
C PRO A 80 -6.67 17.62 2.80
N MET A 81 -6.59 16.41 3.34
CA MET A 81 -6.94 15.20 2.62
C MET A 81 -8.45 14.98 2.73
N PRO A 82 -9.18 14.87 1.61
CA PRO A 82 -10.61 14.59 1.66
C PRO A 82 -10.91 13.22 2.25
N ALA A 83 -12.09 13.05 2.83
CA ALA A 83 -12.60 11.75 3.21
C ALA A 83 -12.85 10.87 1.98
N ASN A 84 -12.67 9.56 2.15
CA ASN A 84 -12.92 8.56 1.12
C ASN A 84 -13.96 7.54 1.60
N PRO A 85 -15.25 7.92 1.64
CA PRO A 85 -16.29 7.03 2.14
C PRO A 85 -16.51 5.79 1.26
N GLN A 86 -16.02 5.82 0.02
CA GLN A 86 -16.06 4.68 -0.90
C GLN A 86 -15.01 3.59 -0.58
N VAL A 87 -14.09 3.86 0.34
CA VAL A 87 -13.07 2.90 0.80
C VAL A 87 -13.59 2.19 2.02
N SER A 88 -13.68 0.86 1.96
CA SER A 88 -14.04 0.05 3.12
C SER A 88 -12.89 -0.01 4.13
N GLU A 89 -13.19 -0.40 5.35
CA GLU A 89 -12.16 -0.56 6.39
C GLU A 89 -11.12 -1.61 6.01
N ALA A 90 -11.53 -2.74 5.44
CA ALA A 90 -10.63 -3.77 4.96
C ALA A 90 -9.74 -3.26 3.81
N GLU A 91 -10.30 -2.50 2.89
CA GLU A 91 -9.54 -1.87 1.81
C GLU A 91 -8.55 -0.84 2.35
N ALA A 92 -8.95 -0.02 3.32
CA ALA A 92 -8.07 0.94 3.96
C ALA A 92 -6.87 0.25 4.63
N GLN A 93 -7.09 -0.85 5.32
CA GLN A 93 -6.02 -1.64 5.93
C GLN A 93 -5.05 -2.20 4.88
N ARG A 94 -5.56 -2.70 3.77
CA ARG A 94 -4.73 -3.18 2.65
C ARG A 94 -3.89 -2.05 2.04
N LEU A 95 -4.49 -0.90 1.84
CA LEU A 95 -3.79 0.29 1.34
C LEU A 95 -2.67 0.72 2.29
N VAL A 96 -2.94 0.76 3.59
CA VAL A 96 -1.93 1.14 4.60
C VAL A 96 -0.77 0.14 4.61
N THR A 97 -1.05 -1.15 4.56
CA THR A 97 -0.01 -2.18 4.50
C THR A 97 0.88 -1.97 3.27
N TRP A 98 0.29 -1.69 2.13
CA TRP A 98 1.03 -1.40 0.90
C TRP A 98 1.83 -0.10 1.01
N ILE A 99 1.23 0.97 1.53
CA ILE A 99 1.91 2.26 1.74
C ILE A 99 3.12 2.10 2.66
N MET A 100 2.96 1.42 3.77
CA MET A 100 4.03 1.24 4.76
C MET A 100 5.16 0.32 4.27
N ALA A 101 4.94 -0.43 3.22
CA ALA A 101 5.97 -1.24 2.56
C ALA A 101 6.81 -0.46 1.54
N GLN A 102 6.45 0.77 1.22
CA GLN A 102 7.23 1.61 0.31
C GLN A 102 8.53 2.07 0.97
N LYS A 103 9.63 1.97 0.23
CA LYS A 103 10.97 2.26 0.75
C LYS A 103 11.70 3.31 -0.09
#